data_59232ef869b2e0758e21d5eb265aa9c5
#
_entry.id   59232ef869b2e0758e21d5eb265aa9c5
#
_cell.length_a   1.000
_cell.length_b   1.000
_cell.length_c   1.000
_cell.angle_alpha   90.00
_cell.angle_beta   90.00
_cell.angle_gamma   90.00
#
_symmetry.space_group_name_H-M   'P 1'
#
loop_
_entity.id
_entity.type
_entity.pdbx_description
1 polymer ?
#
loop_
_entity_poly.entity_id
_entity_poly.type
_entity_poly.pdbx_seq_one_letter_code
_entity_poly.pdbx_strand_id
1 'polypeptide(L)'
;SGIGVGADLLLQMDIEGAEYETLLAASPGLLHRFRIIIIEFHGLQDLWNEPWFSLASRALDKLLLGHACVHTHPNNCYPAFRCRGLDVPCVAEFTFLRRDRFGESAPDPAVSFPHPLDRDNTDAPPVALGPEWIGPTVP
;
A
#
# COMPACT_ATOMS: atom_id res chain seq x y z
N SER A 1 4.42 11.12 -30.01
CA SER A 1 4.40 12.09 -28.92
C SER A 1 4.69 11.36 -27.61
N GLY A 2 5.91 11.50 -27.10
CA GLY A 2 6.33 10.89 -25.83
C GLY A 2 5.74 11.65 -24.64
N ILE A 3 5.57 10.94 -23.50
CA ILE A 3 5.23 11.57 -22.21
C ILE A 3 6.36 12.54 -21.86
N GLY A 4 6.02 13.82 -21.64
CA GLY A 4 7.01 14.86 -21.31
C GLY A 4 7.83 14.53 -20.06
N VAL A 5 9.09 14.93 -20.05
CA VAL A 5 10.08 14.72 -18.95
C VAL A 5 9.66 15.47 -17.68
N GLY A 6 8.51 15.69 -17.35
CA GLY A 6 8.03 16.36 -16.13
C GLY A 6 6.58 16.04 -15.81
N ALA A 7 5.97 15.16 -16.61
CA ALA A 7 4.60 14.75 -16.37
C ALA A 7 4.54 13.85 -15.13
N ASP A 8 3.63 14.14 -14.21
CA ASP A 8 3.27 13.23 -13.14
C ASP A 8 2.55 12.01 -13.73
N LEU A 9 2.97 10.83 -13.31
CA LEU A 9 2.41 9.56 -13.74
C LEU A 9 1.61 8.93 -12.60
N LEU A 10 0.70 8.04 -12.96
CA LEU A 10 0.05 7.11 -12.05
C LEU A 10 0.52 5.70 -12.41
N LEU A 11 0.87 4.91 -11.39
CA LEU A 11 1.10 3.48 -11.50
C LEU A 11 -0.05 2.76 -10.80
N GLN A 12 -0.64 1.80 -11.49
CA GLN A 12 -1.46 0.75 -10.87
C GLN A 12 -0.77 -0.58 -11.12
N MET A 13 -0.56 -1.37 -10.08
CA MET A 13 0.15 -2.65 -10.14
C MET A 13 -0.58 -3.69 -9.32
N ASP A 14 -0.95 -4.77 -9.99
CA ASP A 14 -1.53 -5.98 -9.45
C ASP A 14 -0.95 -7.12 -10.30
N ILE A 15 0.07 -7.81 -9.77
CA ILE A 15 0.89 -8.78 -10.52
C ILE A 15 1.12 -10.08 -9.74
N GLU A 16 0.15 -10.40 -8.88
CA GLU A 16 0.01 -11.73 -8.27
C GLU A 16 1.23 -12.22 -7.48
N GLY A 17 1.85 -11.31 -6.70
CA GLY A 17 2.96 -11.61 -5.78
C GLY A 17 4.34 -11.17 -6.24
N ALA A 18 4.50 -10.63 -7.45
CA ALA A 18 5.76 -10.11 -7.95
C ALA A 18 5.99 -8.60 -7.63
N GLU A 19 5.13 -7.98 -6.83
CA GLU A 19 5.16 -6.55 -6.51
C GLU A 19 6.47 -6.16 -5.81
N TYR A 20 6.89 -6.96 -4.82
CA TYR A 20 8.07 -6.67 -4.01
C TYR A 20 9.36 -6.68 -4.84
N GLU A 21 9.54 -7.69 -5.66
CA GLU A 21 10.72 -7.81 -6.53
C GLU A 21 10.72 -6.71 -7.60
N THR A 22 9.55 -6.38 -8.15
CA THR A 22 9.39 -5.30 -9.13
C THR A 22 9.76 -3.95 -8.51
N LEU A 23 9.31 -3.65 -7.29
CA LEU A 23 9.70 -2.44 -6.57
C LEU A 23 11.20 -2.38 -6.29
N LEU A 24 11.80 -3.51 -5.90
CA LEU A 24 13.24 -3.58 -5.66
C LEU A 24 14.06 -3.38 -6.94
N ALA A 25 13.58 -3.90 -8.08
CA ALA A 25 14.23 -3.74 -9.37
C ALA A 25 14.09 -2.33 -9.96
N ALA A 26 12.97 -1.64 -9.68
CA ALA A 26 12.73 -0.30 -10.18
C ALA A 26 13.77 0.69 -9.65
N SER A 27 14.30 1.59 -10.51
CA SER A 27 15.21 2.63 -10.03
C SER A 27 14.48 3.68 -9.18
N PRO A 28 15.14 4.32 -8.22
CA PRO A 28 14.53 5.42 -7.45
C PRO A 28 14.01 6.56 -8.34
N GLY A 29 14.73 6.87 -9.42
CA GLY A 29 14.32 7.87 -10.40
C GLY A 29 13.04 7.48 -11.15
N LEU A 30 12.84 6.20 -11.44
CA LEU A 30 11.60 5.70 -12.04
C LEU A 30 10.44 5.83 -11.06
N LEU A 31 10.61 5.38 -9.81
CA LEU A 31 9.58 5.49 -8.78
C LEU A 31 9.19 6.95 -8.55
N HIS A 32 10.16 7.88 -8.56
CA HIS A 32 9.89 9.30 -8.36
C HIS A 32 9.06 9.94 -9.50
N ARG A 33 8.94 9.32 -10.66
CA ARG A 33 8.05 9.82 -11.74
C ARG A 33 6.58 9.60 -11.45
N PHE A 34 6.24 8.67 -10.58
CA PHE A 34 4.86 8.42 -10.21
C PHE A 34 4.42 9.36 -9.08
N ARG A 35 3.39 10.16 -9.34
CA ARG A 35 2.73 10.98 -8.32
C ARG A 35 1.93 10.11 -7.37
N ILE A 36 1.21 9.15 -7.96
CA ILE A 36 0.36 8.20 -7.25
C ILE A 36 0.78 6.80 -7.67
N ILE A 37 0.90 5.91 -6.70
CA ILE A 37 1.17 4.50 -6.89
C ILE A 37 0.08 3.73 -6.15
N ILE A 38 -0.65 2.89 -6.86
CA ILE A 38 -1.66 1.98 -6.31
C ILE A 38 -1.13 0.57 -6.53
N ILE A 39 -0.97 -0.19 -5.46
CA ILE A 39 -0.43 -1.54 -5.52
C ILE A 39 -1.32 -2.48 -4.71
N GLU A 40 -1.74 -3.57 -5.32
CA GLU A 40 -2.28 -4.70 -4.59
C GLU A 40 -1.12 -5.60 -4.16
N PHE A 41 -0.85 -5.66 -2.85
CA PHE A 41 0.19 -6.52 -2.28
C PHE A 41 -0.39 -7.86 -1.91
N HIS A 42 0.25 -8.91 -2.41
CA HIS A 42 -0.06 -10.30 -2.14
C HIS A 42 0.89 -10.90 -1.09
N GLY A 43 0.48 -11.99 -0.45
CA GLY A 43 1.32 -12.72 0.49
C GLY A 43 1.54 -12.02 1.83
N LEU A 44 0.63 -11.12 2.23
CA LEU A 44 0.76 -10.42 3.52
C LEU A 44 0.67 -11.37 4.72
N GLN A 45 -0.03 -12.52 4.59
CA GLN A 45 -0.07 -13.57 5.61
C GLN A 45 1.30 -14.21 5.87
N ASP A 46 2.24 -14.08 4.93
CA ASP A 46 3.58 -14.67 5.02
C ASP A 46 4.61 -13.73 5.67
N LEU A 47 4.20 -12.53 6.10
CA LEU A 47 5.08 -11.56 6.78
C LEU A 47 5.70 -12.10 8.10
N TRP A 48 5.20 -13.22 8.63
CA TRP A 48 5.76 -13.90 9.78
C TRP A 48 6.93 -14.84 9.43
N ASN A 49 7.18 -15.08 8.14
CA ASN A 49 8.33 -15.78 7.61
C ASN A 49 9.46 -14.78 7.40
N GLU A 50 10.61 -14.99 8.09
CA GLU A 50 11.71 -14.02 8.06
C GLU A 50 12.24 -13.69 6.67
N PRO A 51 12.50 -14.63 5.75
CA PRO A 51 12.89 -14.31 4.38
C PRO A 51 11.86 -13.45 3.64
N TRP A 52 10.58 -13.76 3.80
CA TRP A 52 9.51 -12.99 3.18
C TRP A 52 9.39 -11.58 3.76
N PHE A 53 9.46 -11.45 5.09
CA PHE A 53 9.47 -10.17 5.77
C PHE A 53 10.66 -9.30 5.32
N SER A 54 11.84 -9.90 5.18
CA SER A 54 13.04 -9.20 4.70
C SER A 54 12.85 -8.68 3.27
N LEU A 55 12.22 -9.45 2.39
CA LEU A 55 11.91 -9.01 1.02
C LEU A 55 10.89 -7.85 1.03
N ALA A 56 9.77 -8.05 1.73
CA ALA A 56 8.68 -7.09 1.77
C ALA A 56 9.10 -5.77 2.43
N SER A 57 9.77 -5.82 3.58
CA SER A 57 10.23 -4.62 4.29
C SER A 57 11.18 -3.79 3.43
N ARG A 58 12.15 -4.41 2.75
CA ARG A 58 13.08 -3.69 1.87
C ARG A 58 12.38 -3.02 0.69
N ALA A 59 11.37 -3.66 0.12
CA ALA A 59 10.58 -3.09 -0.97
C ALA A 59 9.76 -1.89 -0.49
N LEU A 60 9.08 -2.04 0.65
CA LEU A 60 8.29 -0.97 1.26
C LEU A 60 9.17 0.19 1.74
N ASP A 61 10.29 -0.07 2.40
CA ASP A 61 11.24 0.97 2.84
C ASP A 61 11.71 1.80 1.65
N LYS A 62 12.05 1.14 0.53
CA LYS A 62 12.46 1.83 -0.69
C LYS A 62 11.35 2.73 -1.24
N LEU A 63 10.11 2.27 -1.27
CA LEU A 63 8.97 3.04 -1.74
C LEU A 63 8.69 4.22 -0.80
N LEU A 64 8.75 3.99 0.50
CA LEU A 64 8.45 4.98 1.53
C LEU A 64 9.50 6.10 1.64
N LEU A 65 10.68 5.96 1.04
CA LEU A 65 11.64 7.07 0.91
C LEU A 65 11.03 8.25 0.13
N GLY A 66 10.30 7.99 -0.95
CA GLY A 66 9.75 9.02 -1.82
C GLY A 66 8.23 9.23 -1.69
N HIS A 67 7.52 8.28 -1.12
CA HIS A 67 6.07 8.26 -1.04
C HIS A 67 5.60 8.04 0.40
N ALA A 68 4.34 8.35 0.67
CA ALA A 68 3.67 7.96 1.90
C ALA A 68 2.41 7.20 1.57
N CYS A 69 2.10 6.16 2.35
CA CYS A 69 0.83 5.46 2.27
C CYS A 69 -0.27 6.40 2.74
N VAL A 70 -1.28 6.60 1.92
CA VAL A 70 -2.41 7.49 2.20
C VAL A 70 -3.73 6.75 2.29
N HIS A 71 -3.78 5.50 1.83
CA HIS A 71 -4.97 4.66 1.92
C HIS A 71 -4.59 3.19 1.86
N THR A 72 -5.40 2.35 2.53
CA THR A 72 -5.30 0.89 2.50
C THR A 72 -6.70 0.30 2.43
N HIS A 73 -6.91 -0.63 1.52
CA HIS A 73 -8.16 -1.37 1.38
C HIS A 73 -7.87 -2.88 1.33
N PRO A 74 -8.35 -3.68 2.31
CA PRO A 74 -8.14 -5.12 2.29
C PRO A 74 -9.03 -5.79 1.24
N ASN A 75 -8.46 -6.75 0.51
CA ASN A 75 -9.23 -7.58 -0.39
C ASN A 75 -9.94 -8.68 0.40
N ASN A 76 -11.27 -8.79 0.24
CA ASN A 76 -12.10 -9.76 0.96
C ASN A 76 -12.28 -11.11 0.25
N CYS A 77 -11.44 -11.40 -0.77
CA CYS A 77 -11.40 -12.72 -1.40
C CYS A 77 -10.96 -13.83 -0.45
N TYR A 78 -10.17 -13.46 0.57
CA TYR A 78 -9.67 -14.36 1.60
C TYR A 78 -9.93 -13.78 2.99
N PRO A 79 -10.21 -14.63 4.00
CA PRO A 79 -10.30 -14.16 5.38
C PRO A 79 -8.95 -13.62 5.86
N ALA A 80 -8.98 -12.69 6.81
CA ALA A 80 -7.76 -12.21 7.43
C ALA A 80 -7.04 -13.36 8.16
N PHE A 81 -5.72 -13.36 8.09
CA PHE A 81 -4.85 -14.25 8.83
C PHE A 81 -4.55 -13.67 10.21
N ARG A 82 -4.91 -14.41 11.26
CA ARG A 82 -4.65 -13.95 12.64
C ARG A 82 -3.36 -14.51 13.18
N CYS A 83 -2.43 -13.64 13.54
CA CYS A 83 -1.18 -14.02 14.17
C CYS A 83 -0.80 -13.03 15.28
N ARG A 84 -0.42 -13.55 16.45
CA ARG A 84 0.02 -12.78 17.62
C ARG A 84 -0.93 -11.62 18.02
N GLY A 85 -2.23 -11.82 17.79
CA GLY A 85 -3.25 -10.82 18.09
C GLY A 85 -3.49 -9.77 17.01
N LEU A 86 -2.76 -9.83 15.90
CA LEU A 86 -2.97 -8.98 14.72
C LEU A 86 -3.78 -9.72 13.66
N ASP A 87 -4.75 -9.06 13.07
CA ASP A 87 -5.47 -9.54 11.91
C ASP A 87 -4.84 -8.90 10.67
N VAL A 88 -4.25 -9.76 9.81
CA VAL A 88 -3.55 -9.33 8.59
C VAL A 88 -4.32 -9.85 7.40
N PRO A 89 -4.79 -8.98 6.47
CA PRO A 89 -5.39 -9.44 5.23
C PRO A 89 -4.34 -10.21 4.41
N CYS A 90 -4.77 -11.24 3.68
CA CYS A 90 -3.84 -11.96 2.80
C CYS A 90 -3.41 -11.11 1.61
N VAL A 91 -4.33 -10.28 1.13
CA VAL A 91 -4.16 -9.36 0.01
C VAL A 91 -4.77 -8.02 0.38
N ALA A 92 -4.11 -6.93 0.05
CA ALA A 92 -4.65 -5.60 0.24
C ALA A 92 -4.10 -4.61 -0.79
N GLU A 93 -4.94 -3.68 -1.22
CA GLU A 93 -4.55 -2.56 -2.05
C GLU A 93 -4.05 -1.41 -1.18
N PHE A 94 -2.93 -0.82 -1.57
CA PHE A 94 -2.34 0.33 -0.92
C PHE A 94 -2.19 1.47 -1.91
N THR A 95 -2.59 2.66 -1.51
CA THR A 95 -2.37 3.89 -2.28
C THR A 95 -1.27 4.72 -1.64
N PHE A 96 -0.28 5.05 -2.44
CA PHE A 96 0.85 5.90 -2.05
C PHE A 96 0.82 7.21 -2.82
N LEU A 97 1.05 8.31 -2.12
CA LEU A 97 1.22 9.63 -2.70
C LEU A 97 2.67 10.09 -2.54
N ARG A 98 3.25 10.64 -3.61
CA ARG A 98 4.61 11.19 -3.57
C ARG A 98 4.69 12.35 -2.58
N ARG A 99 5.70 12.33 -1.70
CA ARG A 99 5.80 13.24 -0.55
C ARG A 99 5.86 14.71 -0.93
N ASP A 100 6.45 15.08 -2.07
CA ASP A 100 6.49 16.45 -2.58
C ASP A 100 5.13 16.97 -3.10
N ARG A 101 4.12 16.10 -3.10
CA ARG A 101 2.75 16.41 -3.53
C ARG A 101 1.75 16.53 -2.38
N PHE A 102 2.21 16.38 -1.15
CA PHE A 102 1.42 16.78 0.01
C PHE A 102 1.29 18.30 -0.03
N GLY A 103 0.05 18.82 0.03
CA GLY A 103 -0.19 20.24 0.27
C GLY A 103 0.27 20.65 1.68
N GLU A 104 0.14 21.93 2.00
CA GLU A 104 0.47 22.46 3.34
C GLU A 104 -0.44 21.88 4.45
N SER A 105 -1.55 21.24 4.08
CA SER A 105 -2.44 20.56 5.01
C SER A 105 -1.91 19.16 5.33
N ALA A 106 -1.67 18.90 6.60
CA ALA A 106 -1.43 17.53 7.06
C ALA A 106 -2.62 16.63 6.65
N PRO A 107 -2.37 15.33 6.36
CA PRO A 107 -3.45 14.38 6.13
C PRO A 107 -4.43 14.44 7.32
N ASP A 108 -5.73 14.46 7.02
CA ASP A 108 -6.76 14.47 8.06
C ASP A 108 -6.63 13.18 8.90
N PRO A 109 -6.32 13.28 10.20
CA PRO A 109 -6.19 12.12 11.06
C PRO A 109 -7.54 11.42 11.33
N ALA A 110 -8.64 11.99 10.87
CA ALA A 110 -10.00 11.44 11.03
C ALA A 110 -10.38 10.41 9.97
N VAL A 111 -9.42 9.88 9.20
CA VAL A 111 -9.72 8.82 8.22
C VAL A 111 -10.13 7.56 8.96
N SER A 112 -11.39 7.17 8.79
CA SER A 112 -11.91 5.88 9.26
C SER A 112 -11.83 4.85 8.14
N PHE A 113 -11.48 3.61 8.50
CA PHE A 113 -11.58 2.47 7.60
C PHE A 113 -12.86 1.67 7.89
N PRO A 114 -13.57 1.17 6.87
CA PRO A 114 -13.35 1.44 5.44
C PRO A 114 -13.72 2.89 5.06
N HIS A 115 -13.08 3.40 4.01
CA HIS A 115 -13.45 4.70 3.46
C HIS A 115 -14.82 4.59 2.73
N PRO A 116 -15.67 5.63 2.73
CA PRO A 116 -16.98 5.57 2.08
C PRO A 116 -16.97 5.22 0.58
N LEU A 117 -15.85 5.39 -0.08
CA LEU A 117 -15.65 5.04 -1.50
C LEU A 117 -15.13 3.61 -1.71
N ASP A 118 -14.70 2.93 -0.64
CA ASP A 118 -14.21 1.55 -0.75
C ASP A 118 -15.35 0.63 -1.21
N ARG A 119 -14.98 -0.39 -1.95
CA ARG A 119 -15.88 -1.43 -2.40
C ARG A 119 -15.21 -2.78 -2.19
N ASP A 120 -15.96 -3.69 -1.62
CA ASP A 120 -15.50 -5.08 -1.48
C ASP A 120 -15.30 -5.73 -2.86
N ASN A 121 -14.30 -6.59 -2.96
CA ASN A 121 -13.98 -7.31 -4.18
C ASN A 121 -14.98 -8.45 -4.46
N THR A 122 -15.64 -8.96 -3.41
CA THR A 122 -16.57 -10.09 -3.48
C THR A 122 -17.77 -9.86 -2.55
N ASP A 123 -18.79 -10.73 -2.65
CA ASP A 123 -19.94 -10.78 -1.74
C ASP A 123 -19.59 -11.43 -0.37
N ALA A 124 -18.33 -11.84 -0.13
CA ALA A 124 -17.89 -12.33 1.16
C ALA A 124 -17.91 -11.20 2.21
N PRO A 125 -17.95 -11.52 3.51
CA PRO A 125 -17.89 -10.52 4.56
C PRO A 125 -16.65 -9.63 4.41
N PRO A 126 -16.75 -8.31 4.67
CA PRO A 126 -15.62 -7.40 4.60
C PRO A 126 -14.54 -7.77 5.64
N VAL A 127 -13.29 -7.56 5.27
CA VAL A 127 -12.15 -7.69 6.19
C VAL A 127 -11.97 -6.36 6.93
N ALA A 128 -12.22 -6.37 8.23
CA ALA A 128 -12.01 -5.18 9.06
C ALA A 128 -10.51 -5.00 9.38
N LEU A 129 -10.01 -3.78 9.18
CA LEU A 129 -8.67 -3.40 9.63
C LEU A 129 -8.75 -2.87 11.07
N GLY A 130 -7.91 -3.39 11.95
CA GLY A 130 -7.79 -2.91 13.32
C GLY A 130 -7.05 -1.57 13.43
N PRO A 131 -6.99 -0.97 14.63
CA PRO A 131 -6.33 0.32 14.86
C PRO A 131 -4.84 0.30 14.56
N GLU A 132 -4.20 -0.85 14.55
CA GLU A 132 -2.79 -1.04 14.21
C GLU A 132 -2.46 -0.70 12.74
N TRP A 133 -3.46 -0.67 11.88
CA TRP A 133 -3.34 -0.27 10.48
C TRP A 133 -3.46 1.24 10.28
N ILE A 134 -3.94 1.93 11.30
CA ILE A 134 -4.01 3.39 11.32
C ILE A 134 -2.72 3.86 11.98
N GLY A 135 -1.86 4.54 11.24
CA GLY A 135 -0.60 5.05 11.77
C GLY A 135 -0.84 5.92 13.02
N PRO A 136 0.19 6.10 13.88
CA PRO A 136 0.05 6.95 15.03
C PRO A 136 -0.43 8.33 14.58
N THR A 137 -1.50 8.81 15.20
CA THR A 137 -1.91 10.22 15.08
C THR A 137 -0.71 11.05 15.51
N VAL A 138 -0.07 11.72 14.56
CA VAL A 138 1.00 12.66 14.89
C VAL A 138 0.42 13.74 15.79
N PRO A 139 0.94 13.93 17.01
CA PRO A 139 0.44 14.94 17.91
C PRO A 139 0.69 16.36 17.40
#